data_6f32f9e12444b0d7d2da52acc0248a6a
#
_entry.id   6f32f9e12444b0d7d2da52acc0248a6a
#
_cell.length_a   1.000
_cell.length_b   1.000
_cell.length_c   1.000
_cell.angle_alpha   90.00
_cell.angle_beta   90.00
_cell.angle_gamma   90.00
#
_symmetry.space_group_name_H-M   'P 1'
#
loop_
_entity.id
_entity.type
_entity.pdbx_description
1 polymer ?
#
loop_
_entity_poly.entity_id
_entity_poly.type
_entity_poly.pdbx_seq_one_letter_code
_entity_poly.pdbx_strand_id
1 'polypeptide(L)'
;EITPESIEQLKNNTRYYPNIEIRKKAALDKVQKVYMNTNIEGSSANQVSDTGEEILEGTSIDIDILEPVSMIKMDIEGSETKAIIGCQNHIKNTSPKLMLSVYHNYEDLWKIPRMIEDMNPNYQFYLRCYGGELFPTEIILYAVKE
;
A
#
# COMPACT_ATOMS: atom_id res chain seq x y z
N GLU A 1 -2.29 7.34 4.44
CA GLU A 1 -1.23 7.75 5.37
C GLU A 1 -1.77 7.70 6.80
N ILE A 2 -0.91 7.35 7.76
CA ILE A 2 -1.32 7.11 9.15
C ILE A 2 -0.60 8.01 10.16
N THR A 3 0.62 8.46 9.88
CA THR A 3 1.39 9.26 10.84
C THR A 3 0.94 10.72 10.84
N PRO A 4 0.80 11.36 12.02
CA PRO A 4 0.40 12.76 12.12
C PRO A 4 1.31 13.71 11.35
N GLU A 5 2.62 13.50 11.43
CA GLU A 5 3.64 14.32 10.78
C GLU A 5 3.54 14.24 9.25
N SER A 6 3.44 13.03 8.71
CA SER A 6 3.30 12.81 7.26
C SER A 6 1.98 13.35 6.73
N ILE A 7 0.90 13.27 7.51
CA ILE A 7 -0.40 13.85 7.14
C ILE A 7 -0.31 15.37 7.10
N GLU A 8 0.38 16.00 8.05
CA GLU A 8 0.58 17.44 8.03
C GLU A 8 1.42 17.88 6.83
N GLN A 9 2.51 17.17 6.54
CA GLN A 9 3.32 17.40 5.34
C GLN A 9 2.51 17.24 4.06
N LEU A 10 1.71 16.17 3.95
CA LEU A 10 0.81 15.95 2.81
C LEU A 10 -0.16 17.11 2.64
N LYS A 11 -0.84 17.55 3.69
CA LYS A 11 -1.76 18.69 3.65
C LYS A 11 -1.06 19.96 3.15
N ASN A 12 0.14 20.22 3.64
CA ASN A 12 0.93 21.38 3.24
C ASN A 12 1.35 21.29 1.76
N ASN A 13 1.82 20.12 1.32
CA ASN A 13 2.30 19.92 -0.05
C ASN A 13 1.15 19.90 -1.07
N THR A 14 -0.04 19.47 -0.66
CA THR A 14 -1.19 19.31 -1.55
C THR A 14 -2.22 20.44 -1.46
N ARG A 15 -1.99 21.45 -0.65
CA ARG A 15 -2.95 22.53 -0.36
C ARG A 15 -3.50 23.27 -1.59
N TYR A 16 -2.74 23.28 -2.69
CA TYR A 16 -3.14 23.92 -3.95
C TYR A 16 -3.78 22.94 -4.95
N TYR A 17 -3.97 21.68 -4.58
CA TYR A 17 -4.52 20.63 -5.44
C TYR A 17 -5.85 20.12 -4.87
N PRO A 18 -6.99 20.76 -5.23
CA PRO A 18 -8.29 20.44 -4.64
C PRO A 18 -8.83 19.04 -5.01
N ASN A 19 -8.20 18.39 -5.97
CA ASN A 19 -8.52 17.03 -6.42
C ASN A 19 -7.80 15.94 -5.60
N ILE A 20 -7.02 16.30 -4.57
CA ILE A 20 -6.35 15.35 -3.69
C ILE A 20 -7.14 15.22 -2.41
N GLU A 21 -7.56 14.00 -2.10
CA GLU A 21 -8.20 13.64 -0.84
C GLU A 21 -7.22 12.88 0.05
N ILE A 22 -7.04 13.33 1.30
CA ILE A 22 -6.17 12.70 2.30
C ILE A 22 -7.05 11.97 3.29
N ARG A 23 -6.84 10.65 3.41
CA ARG A 23 -7.53 9.79 4.37
C ARG A 23 -6.56 9.27 5.42
N LYS A 24 -6.84 9.52 6.71
CA LYS A 24 -6.05 9.01 7.83
C LYS A 24 -6.52 7.59 8.17
N LYS A 25 -6.11 6.61 7.36
CA LYS A 25 -6.48 5.20 7.51
C LYS A 25 -5.34 4.30 7.10
N ALA A 26 -5.23 3.14 7.74
CA ALA A 26 -4.35 2.06 7.30
C ALA A 26 -5.06 1.23 6.22
N ALA A 27 -4.40 0.98 5.09
CA ALA A 27 -4.91 0.11 4.04
C ALA A 27 -4.71 -1.36 4.45
N LEU A 28 -5.82 -2.09 4.62
CA LEU A 28 -5.85 -3.47 5.10
C LEU A 28 -6.88 -4.31 4.33
N ASP A 29 -7.06 -5.55 4.74
CA ASP A 29 -8.03 -6.49 4.17
C ASP A 29 -9.49 -6.23 4.58
N LYS A 30 -9.70 -5.54 5.72
CA LYS A 30 -11.02 -5.27 6.30
C LYS A 30 -11.02 -4.05 7.20
N VAL A 31 -12.21 -3.60 7.58
CA VAL A 31 -12.39 -2.56 8.60
C VAL A 31 -12.07 -3.14 9.97
N GLN A 32 -11.08 -2.57 10.64
CA GLN A 32 -10.65 -2.97 11.98
C GLN A 32 -9.89 -1.85 12.68
N LYS A 33 -9.78 -1.94 14.00
CA LYS A 33 -8.84 -1.10 14.75
C LYS A 33 -7.48 -1.74 14.71
N VAL A 34 -6.46 -0.95 14.49
CA VAL A 34 -5.05 -1.35 14.51
C VAL A 34 -4.25 -0.36 15.34
N TYR A 35 -3.06 -0.74 15.71
CA TYR A 35 -2.17 0.10 16.48
C TYR A 35 -0.97 0.50 15.61
N MET A 36 -0.41 1.66 15.89
CA MET A 36 0.86 2.08 15.31
C MET A 36 1.96 1.83 16.34
N ASN A 37 3.02 1.18 15.90
CA ASN A 37 4.22 1.04 16.70
C ASN A 37 5.21 2.15 16.35
N THR A 38 5.38 3.10 17.28
CA THR A 38 6.24 4.28 17.11
C THR A 38 7.66 4.09 17.66
N ASN A 39 8.03 2.88 18.07
CA ASN A 39 9.24 2.60 18.85
C ASN A 39 10.57 2.67 18.08
N ILE A 40 10.61 3.24 16.88
CA ILE A 40 11.87 3.42 16.15
C ILE A 40 12.07 4.92 15.93
N GLU A 41 12.83 5.57 16.81
CA GLU A 41 13.24 6.97 16.63
C GLU A 41 13.89 7.16 15.24
N GLY A 42 13.31 8.03 14.44
CA GLY A 42 13.87 8.45 13.14
C GLY A 42 13.65 7.46 11.98
N SER A 43 12.83 6.44 12.14
CA SER A 43 12.50 5.51 11.07
C SER A 43 11.22 5.93 10.34
N SER A 44 11.27 5.95 9.01
CA SER A 44 10.07 6.02 8.16
C SER A 44 9.22 4.73 8.22
N ALA A 45 9.75 3.69 8.86
CA ALA A 45 9.16 2.35 8.98
C ALA A 45 8.14 2.26 10.12
N ASN A 46 7.10 3.10 10.11
CA ASN A 46 5.98 2.96 11.04
C ASN A 46 5.05 1.84 10.57
N GLN A 47 5.09 0.71 11.28
CA GLN A 47 4.30 -0.47 10.92
C GLN A 47 2.99 -0.54 11.68
N VAL A 48 1.97 -1.06 11.01
CA VAL A 48 0.71 -1.47 11.64
C VAL A 48 0.97 -2.70 12.50
N SER A 49 0.51 -2.66 13.76
CA SER A 49 0.71 -3.69 14.75
C SER A 49 -0.62 -4.07 15.43
N ASP A 50 -0.64 -5.24 16.08
CA ASP A 50 -1.75 -5.66 16.94
C ASP A 50 -1.70 -5.00 18.33
N THR A 51 -0.58 -4.35 18.67
CA THR A 51 -0.37 -3.64 19.94
C THR A 51 0.41 -2.36 19.69
N GLY A 52 0.11 -1.30 20.43
CA GLY A 52 0.80 0.00 20.31
C GLY A 52 0.08 1.09 21.09
N GLU A 53 0.61 2.29 21.04
CA GLU A 53 0.11 3.44 21.80
C GLU A 53 -1.01 4.20 21.09
N GLU A 54 -0.97 4.30 19.76
CA GLU A 54 -1.97 5.02 18.96
C GLU A 54 -2.90 4.03 18.25
N ILE A 55 -4.21 4.22 18.44
CA ILE A 55 -5.25 3.43 17.76
C ILE A 55 -5.60 4.11 16.43
N LEU A 56 -5.54 3.35 15.36
CA LEU A 56 -5.86 3.79 14.00
C LEU A 56 -7.04 3.00 13.44
N GLU A 57 -7.74 3.60 12.50
CA GLU A 57 -8.72 2.91 11.67
C GLU A 57 -8.01 2.21 10.50
N GLY A 58 -8.14 0.91 10.42
CA GLY A 58 -7.81 0.13 9.24
C GLY A 58 -9.04 -0.05 8.36
N THR A 59 -8.87 0.00 7.04
CA THR A 59 -9.95 -0.16 6.08
C THR A 59 -9.50 -0.94 4.86
N SER A 60 -10.45 -1.55 4.17
CA SER A 60 -10.27 -2.12 2.83
C SER A 60 -10.50 -1.03 1.80
N ILE A 61 -9.64 -0.97 0.78
CA ILE A 61 -9.78 -0.01 -0.33
C ILE A 61 -11.10 -0.22 -1.07
N ASP A 62 -11.55 -1.47 -1.23
CA ASP A 62 -12.84 -1.81 -1.86
C ASP A 62 -14.06 -1.24 -1.12
N ILE A 63 -13.94 -1.02 0.20
CA ILE A 63 -15.03 -0.43 1.01
C ILE A 63 -14.92 1.10 1.04
N ASP A 64 -13.71 1.61 1.11
CA ASP A 64 -13.42 3.03 1.31
C ASP A 64 -13.53 3.85 0.01
N ILE A 65 -13.28 3.23 -1.14
CA ILE A 65 -13.34 3.84 -2.48
C ILE A 65 -14.26 2.99 -3.35
N LEU A 66 -15.41 3.53 -3.70
CA LEU A 66 -16.42 2.83 -4.51
C LEU A 66 -16.27 3.12 -6.01
N GLU A 67 -15.64 4.23 -6.36
CA GLU A 67 -15.39 4.63 -7.75
C GLU A 67 -14.31 3.74 -8.39
N PRO A 68 -14.37 3.52 -9.71
CA PRO A 68 -13.33 2.79 -10.42
C PRO A 68 -11.93 3.41 -10.22
N VAL A 69 -10.98 2.60 -9.80
CA VAL A 69 -9.59 3.01 -9.59
C VAL A 69 -8.77 2.69 -10.83
N SER A 70 -8.00 3.65 -11.33
CA SER A 70 -7.13 3.48 -12.50
C SER A 70 -5.69 3.12 -12.16
N MET A 71 -5.24 3.44 -10.94
CA MET A 71 -3.87 3.16 -10.48
C MET A 71 -3.84 3.00 -8.96
N ILE A 72 -3.05 2.07 -8.47
CA ILE A 72 -2.75 1.87 -7.05
C ILE A 72 -1.24 1.82 -6.86
N LYS A 73 -0.71 2.69 -6.00
CA LYS A 73 0.67 2.60 -5.50
C LYS A 73 0.63 2.22 -4.02
N MET A 74 1.45 1.25 -3.64
CA MET A 74 1.64 0.85 -2.25
C MET A 74 3.11 0.80 -1.89
N ASP A 75 3.43 1.41 -0.76
CA ASP A 75 4.70 1.37 -0.06
C ASP A 75 4.35 1.58 1.42
N ILE A 76 3.96 0.50 2.09
CA ILE A 76 3.24 0.51 3.36
C ILE A 76 3.82 -0.45 4.40
N GLU A 77 5.15 -0.57 4.34
CA GLU A 77 5.99 -1.16 5.37
C GLU A 77 5.59 -2.59 5.79
N GLY A 78 5.28 -3.44 4.78
CA GLY A 78 4.99 -4.88 4.97
C GLY A 78 3.51 -5.23 5.13
N SER A 79 2.59 -4.27 4.98
CA SER A 79 1.15 -4.53 4.96
C SER A 79 0.58 -4.76 3.56
N GLU A 80 1.42 -4.82 2.52
CA GLU A 80 1.02 -4.88 1.11
C GLU A 80 0.09 -6.06 0.81
N THR A 81 0.39 -7.26 1.32
CA THR A 81 -0.46 -8.44 1.08
C THR A 81 -1.87 -8.28 1.65
N LYS A 82 -2.02 -7.66 2.84
CA LYS A 82 -3.34 -7.37 3.42
C LYS A 82 -4.08 -6.31 2.61
N ALA A 83 -3.39 -5.25 2.19
CA ALA A 83 -3.97 -4.19 1.38
C ALA A 83 -4.40 -4.68 -0.01
N ILE A 84 -3.65 -5.60 -0.62
CA ILE A 84 -4.02 -6.25 -1.91
C ILE A 84 -5.31 -7.07 -1.75
N ILE A 85 -5.48 -7.81 -0.67
CA ILE A 85 -6.75 -8.48 -0.37
C ILE A 85 -7.87 -7.45 -0.24
N GLY A 86 -7.59 -6.30 0.40
CA GLY A 86 -8.55 -5.21 0.58
C GLY A 86 -8.90 -4.42 -0.68
N CYS A 87 -8.20 -4.63 -1.80
CA CYS A 87 -8.52 -4.02 -3.08
C CYS A 87 -8.81 -5.07 -4.19
N GLN A 88 -9.15 -6.31 -3.80
CA GLN A 88 -9.34 -7.40 -4.73
C GLN A 88 -10.46 -7.15 -5.76
N ASN A 89 -11.52 -6.42 -5.39
CA ASN A 89 -12.62 -6.13 -6.30
C ASN A 89 -12.18 -5.12 -7.38
N HIS A 90 -11.38 -4.13 -7.02
CA HIS A 90 -10.77 -3.23 -8.00
C HIS A 90 -9.84 -4.00 -8.94
N ILE A 91 -8.97 -4.87 -8.43
CA ILE A 91 -8.05 -5.69 -9.23
C ILE A 91 -8.83 -6.55 -10.23
N LYS A 92 -9.89 -7.22 -9.77
CA LYS A 92 -10.71 -8.11 -10.61
C LYS A 92 -11.52 -7.37 -11.67
N ASN A 93 -12.16 -6.26 -11.29
CA ASN A 93 -13.21 -5.64 -12.09
C ASN A 93 -12.72 -4.43 -12.90
N THR A 94 -11.79 -3.64 -12.37
CA THR A 94 -11.30 -2.41 -13.03
C THR A 94 -9.88 -2.51 -13.54
N SER A 95 -9.12 -3.51 -13.09
CA SER A 95 -7.75 -3.79 -13.52
C SER A 95 -6.84 -2.54 -13.44
N PRO A 96 -6.71 -1.88 -12.28
CA PRO A 96 -5.87 -0.71 -12.13
C PRO A 96 -4.39 -1.06 -12.40
N LYS A 97 -3.61 -0.10 -12.86
CA LYS A 97 -2.15 -0.24 -12.87
C LYS A 97 -1.66 -0.32 -11.43
N LEU A 98 -0.81 -1.30 -11.14
CA LEU A 98 -0.28 -1.50 -9.80
C LEU A 98 1.21 -1.16 -9.76
N MET A 99 1.63 -0.45 -8.70
CA MET A 99 3.02 -0.17 -8.34
C MET A 99 3.18 -0.54 -6.86
N LEU A 100 3.82 -1.67 -6.60
CA LEU A 100 3.84 -2.28 -5.27
C LEU A 100 5.28 -2.48 -4.82
N SER A 101 5.62 -1.98 -3.62
CA SER A 101 6.87 -2.32 -2.95
C SER A 101 6.82 -3.78 -2.53
N VAL A 102 7.86 -4.56 -2.91
CA VAL A 102 7.92 -6.01 -2.67
C VAL A 102 9.23 -6.42 -1.99
N TYR A 103 9.78 -5.52 -1.16
CA TYR A 103 11.05 -5.73 -0.47
C TYR A 103 10.93 -5.76 1.05
N HIS A 104 9.76 -5.46 1.61
CA HIS A 104 9.56 -5.44 3.05
C HIS A 104 9.54 -6.85 3.66
N ASN A 105 8.99 -7.84 2.95
CA ASN A 105 9.01 -9.24 3.36
C ASN A 105 9.61 -10.09 2.25
N TYR A 106 10.41 -11.11 2.61
CA TYR A 106 11.06 -11.99 1.62
C TYR A 106 10.07 -12.66 0.65
N GLU A 107 8.89 -13.03 1.16
CA GLU A 107 7.89 -13.73 0.36
C GLU A 107 7.12 -12.82 -0.60
N ASP A 108 7.17 -11.50 -0.43
CA ASP A 108 6.41 -10.56 -1.25
C ASP A 108 6.82 -10.61 -2.73
N LEU A 109 8.09 -10.93 -3.02
CA LEU A 109 8.61 -11.07 -4.39
C LEU A 109 7.87 -12.10 -5.23
N TRP A 110 7.38 -13.18 -4.63
CA TRP A 110 6.65 -14.25 -5.37
C TRP A 110 5.19 -14.37 -4.95
N LYS A 111 4.86 -14.03 -3.71
CA LYS A 111 3.51 -14.12 -3.17
C LYS A 111 2.59 -13.07 -3.78
N ILE A 112 3.04 -11.81 -3.85
CA ILE A 112 2.25 -10.70 -4.40
C ILE A 112 1.91 -10.91 -5.88
N PRO A 113 2.87 -11.20 -6.79
CA PRO A 113 2.54 -11.50 -8.18
C PRO A 113 1.54 -12.64 -8.30
N ARG A 114 1.72 -13.72 -7.54
CA ARG A 114 0.82 -14.88 -7.56
C ARG A 114 -0.59 -14.53 -7.12
N MET A 115 -0.74 -13.75 -6.03
CA MET A 115 -2.04 -13.30 -5.55
C MET A 115 -2.77 -12.46 -6.61
N ILE A 116 -2.05 -11.57 -7.31
CA ILE A 116 -2.63 -10.73 -8.36
C ILE A 116 -3.03 -11.58 -9.58
N GLU A 117 -2.18 -12.52 -9.99
CA GLU A 117 -2.46 -13.46 -11.08
C GLU A 117 -3.71 -14.31 -10.79
N ASP A 118 -3.84 -14.82 -9.56
CA ASP A 118 -5.01 -15.58 -9.11
C ASP A 118 -6.31 -14.74 -9.11
N MET A 119 -6.20 -13.43 -8.86
CA MET A 119 -7.33 -12.49 -8.92
C MET A 119 -7.70 -12.11 -10.36
N ASN A 120 -6.70 -11.88 -11.19
CA ASN A 120 -6.88 -11.45 -12.58
C ASN A 120 -5.66 -11.85 -13.44
N PRO A 121 -5.75 -12.94 -14.21
CA PRO A 121 -4.63 -13.50 -14.98
C PRO A 121 -4.23 -12.66 -16.22
N ASN A 122 -4.91 -11.55 -16.47
CA ASN A 122 -4.58 -10.67 -17.61
C ASN A 122 -3.50 -9.64 -17.29
N TYR A 123 -2.94 -9.63 -16.08
CA TYR A 123 -1.84 -8.75 -15.74
C TYR A 123 -0.52 -9.26 -16.30
N GLN A 124 0.29 -8.32 -16.78
CA GLN A 124 1.70 -8.52 -17.08
C GLN A 124 2.53 -7.90 -15.96
N PHE A 125 3.59 -8.60 -15.55
CA PHE A 125 4.42 -8.21 -14.41
C PHE A 125 5.79 -7.76 -14.83
N TYR A 126 6.25 -6.64 -14.25
CA TYR A 126 7.60 -6.10 -14.45
C TYR A 126 8.20 -5.76 -13.10
N LEU A 127 9.43 -6.21 -12.87
CA LEU A 127 10.18 -5.92 -11.66
C LEU A 127 11.25 -4.89 -11.94
N ARG A 128 11.37 -3.88 -11.07
CA ARG A 128 12.41 -2.85 -11.12
C ARG A 128 13.04 -2.69 -9.76
N CYS A 129 14.36 -2.57 -9.73
CA CYS A 129 15.13 -2.25 -8.54
C CYS A 129 15.64 -0.81 -8.68
N TYR A 130 15.35 0.02 -7.70
CA TYR A 130 15.80 1.41 -7.62
C TYR A 130 16.82 1.63 -6.50
N GLY A 131 17.03 0.61 -5.65
CA GLY A 131 18.03 0.64 -4.57
C GLY A 131 19.46 0.55 -5.08
N GLY A 132 20.40 0.87 -4.18
CA GLY A 132 21.83 0.79 -4.46
C GLY A 132 22.36 -0.66 -4.57
N GLU A 133 23.59 -0.79 -5.08
CA GLU A 133 24.24 -2.10 -5.32
C GLU A 133 24.43 -2.95 -4.05
N LEU A 134 24.53 -2.32 -2.87
CA LEU A 134 24.83 -3.01 -1.60
C LEU A 134 23.61 -3.55 -0.87
N PHE A 135 22.43 -2.97 -1.12
CA PHE A 135 21.19 -3.40 -0.49
C PHE A 135 20.05 -3.41 -1.53
N PRO A 136 19.39 -4.55 -1.74
CA PRO A 136 18.26 -4.67 -2.67
C PRO A 136 16.97 -4.09 -2.04
N THR A 137 17.02 -2.83 -1.64
CA THR A 137 15.86 -2.04 -1.25
C THR A 137 15.20 -1.42 -2.47
N GLU A 138 14.02 -0.85 -2.32
CA GLU A 138 13.33 -0.16 -3.42
C GLU A 138 13.04 -1.08 -4.62
N ILE A 139 12.62 -2.33 -4.35
CA ILE A 139 12.16 -3.24 -5.39
C ILE A 139 10.67 -3.03 -5.61
N ILE A 140 10.31 -2.59 -6.81
CA ILE A 140 8.93 -2.29 -7.19
C ILE A 140 8.43 -3.31 -8.22
N LEU A 141 7.31 -3.91 -7.92
CA LEU A 141 6.52 -4.71 -8.84
C LEU A 141 5.52 -3.80 -9.56
N TYR A 142 5.60 -3.76 -10.86
CA TYR A 142 4.59 -3.17 -11.72
C TYR A 142 3.71 -4.27 -12.28
N ALA A 143 2.40 -4.13 -12.13
CA ALA A 143 1.45 -5.01 -12.78
C ALA A 143 0.50 -4.17 -13.64
N VAL A 144 0.44 -4.47 -14.93
CA VAL A 144 -0.34 -3.73 -15.92
C VAL A 144 -1.15 -4.69 -16.78
N LYS A 145 -2.36 -4.28 -17.14
CA LYS A 145 -3.16 -4.96 -18.16
C LYS A 145 -2.99 -4.21 -19.47
N GLU A 146 -2.61 -4.92 -20.51
CA GLU A 146 -2.63 -4.41 -21.90
C GLU A 146 -4.04 -4.41 -22.50
#